data_a0bb6c9eac2131fc1846644ff31271c8
#
_entry.id   a0bb6c9eac2131fc1846644ff31271c8
#
_cell.length_a   1.000
_cell.length_b   1.000
_cell.length_c   1.000
_cell.angle_alpha   90.00
_cell.angle_beta   90.00
_cell.angle_gamma   90.00
#
_symmetry.space_group_name_H-M   'P 1'
#
loop_
_entity.id
_entity.type
_entity.pdbx_description
1 polymer ?
#
loop_
_entity_poly.entity_id
_entity_poly.type
_entity_poly.pdbx_seq_one_letter_code
_entity_poly.pdbx_strand_id
1 'polypeptide(L)'
;FRRVLFRSFRDSMRFDRMAVGMIRAYLFGTGPATIVPGGLHAFVKTRPDLAVPDIEFMFRGLPSHAHMWFPGIKRPYVDGFGIRPTLLHPESRGEILLASIDPRKPMRIVYNFFTAPNDLPALREGFRRARDVGNQTPLEPYRGVETAPGDGVRTDAEIDAYIRRTAITAHHPCGTCAMGPDGVLDPDLKVKGVEGLRVVDASSMPDIVSAHINACVLMMAEKASDIIRGRAPLPAATGV
;
A
#
# COMPACT_ATOMS: atom_id res chain seq x y z
N PHE A 1 -34.43 -0.86 -13.55
CA PHE A 1 -33.08 -0.29 -13.34
C PHE A 1 -33.21 0.87 -12.35
N ARG A 2 -33.05 0.62 -11.05
CA ARG A 2 -32.86 1.68 -10.07
C ARG A 2 -31.47 2.24 -10.34
N ARG A 3 -31.37 3.51 -10.75
CA ARG A 3 -30.15 4.31 -10.63
C ARG A 3 -29.77 4.27 -9.16
N VAL A 4 -28.76 3.50 -8.81
CA VAL A 4 -28.04 3.69 -7.57
C VAL A 4 -27.33 5.01 -7.77
N LEU A 5 -27.92 6.09 -7.25
CA LEU A 5 -27.25 7.36 -7.07
C LEU A 5 -26.03 7.04 -6.19
N PHE A 6 -24.88 6.96 -6.81
CA PHE A 6 -23.60 6.93 -6.09
C PHE A 6 -23.55 8.24 -5.30
N ARG A 7 -23.99 8.18 -4.06
CA ARG A 7 -23.82 9.33 -3.17
C ARG A 7 -22.33 9.46 -2.97
N SER A 8 -21.78 10.47 -3.59
CA SER A 8 -20.39 10.85 -3.44
C SER A 8 -20.03 10.83 -1.97
N PHE A 9 -18.93 10.19 -1.62
CA PHE A 9 -18.43 10.17 -0.25
C PHE A 9 -18.18 11.59 0.29
N ARG A 10 -18.00 12.57 -0.60
CA ARG A 10 -17.91 14.00 -0.30
C ARG A 10 -19.02 14.50 0.61
N ASP A 11 -20.27 14.07 0.36
CA ASP A 11 -21.42 14.48 1.19
C ASP A 11 -21.36 13.91 2.61
N SER A 12 -20.79 12.72 2.76
CA SER A 12 -20.52 12.11 4.07
C SER A 12 -19.36 12.79 4.81
N MET A 13 -18.43 13.43 4.08
CA MET A 13 -17.31 14.17 4.64
C MET A 13 -17.68 15.57 5.15
N ARG A 14 -18.94 15.97 5.05
CA ARG A 14 -19.41 17.18 5.73
C ARG A 14 -19.35 16.94 7.25
N PHE A 15 -18.72 17.87 7.97
CA PHE A 15 -18.34 17.68 9.38
C PHE A 15 -19.51 17.22 10.26
N ASP A 16 -20.67 17.87 10.16
CA ASP A 16 -21.87 17.51 10.94
C ASP A 16 -22.40 16.11 10.61
N ARG A 17 -22.37 15.73 9.32
CA ARG A 17 -22.79 14.40 8.88
C ARG A 17 -21.78 13.33 9.30
N MET A 18 -20.51 13.65 9.25
CA MET A 18 -19.47 12.74 9.72
C MET A 18 -19.53 12.55 11.23
N ALA A 19 -19.76 13.60 12.00
CA ALA A 19 -19.94 13.50 13.47
C ALA A 19 -21.11 12.56 13.81
N VAL A 20 -22.27 12.74 13.18
CA VAL A 20 -23.40 11.81 13.33
C VAL A 20 -23.05 10.40 12.85
N GLY A 21 -22.32 10.28 11.73
CA GLY A 21 -21.82 9.02 11.20
C GLY A 21 -20.90 8.29 12.19
N MET A 22 -20.00 9.00 12.85
CA MET A 22 -19.10 8.43 13.88
C MET A 22 -19.87 7.96 15.13
N ILE A 23 -20.81 8.75 15.62
CA ILE A 23 -21.68 8.35 16.74
C ILE A 23 -22.45 7.07 16.38
N ARG A 24 -23.03 7.04 15.17
CA ARG A 24 -23.76 5.87 14.69
C ARG A 24 -22.85 4.64 14.51
N ALA A 25 -21.63 4.83 14.01
CA ALA A 25 -20.65 3.76 13.90
C ALA A 25 -20.27 3.20 15.26
N TYR A 26 -20.04 4.08 16.25
CA TYR A 26 -19.70 3.68 17.60
C TYR A 26 -20.82 2.93 18.33
N LEU A 27 -22.05 3.43 18.24
CA LEU A 27 -23.19 2.85 18.97
C LEU A 27 -23.80 1.61 18.29
N PHE A 28 -23.78 1.58 16.96
CA PHE A 28 -24.56 0.59 16.19
C PHE A 28 -23.72 -0.19 15.16
N GLY A 29 -22.43 0.10 15.01
CA GLY A 29 -21.58 -0.53 14.01
C GLY A 29 -21.99 -0.27 12.56
N THR A 30 -22.74 0.81 12.27
CA THR A 30 -23.30 1.10 10.95
C THR A 30 -23.06 2.54 10.50
N GLY A 31 -23.17 2.77 9.19
CA GLY A 31 -23.12 4.12 8.61
C GLY A 31 -21.80 4.45 7.91
N PRO A 32 -21.68 5.67 7.34
CA PRO A 32 -20.55 6.03 6.46
C PRO A 32 -19.19 6.03 7.16
N ALA A 33 -19.15 6.18 8.48
CA ALA A 33 -17.89 6.15 9.23
C ALA A 33 -17.35 4.72 9.47
N THR A 34 -18.11 3.67 9.13
CA THR A 34 -17.63 2.28 9.15
C THR A 34 -17.00 1.86 7.83
N ILE A 35 -17.10 2.70 6.79
CA ILE A 35 -16.60 2.39 5.46
C ILE A 35 -15.27 3.13 5.25
N VAL A 36 -14.22 2.37 5.00
CA VAL A 36 -12.95 2.93 4.52
C VAL A 36 -13.13 3.24 3.03
N PRO A 37 -13.00 4.50 2.58
CA PRO A 37 -13.25 4.89 1.20
C PRO A 37 -12.17 4.44 0.20
N GLY A 38 -11.46 3.38 0.48
CA GLY A 38 -10.37 2.85 -0.32
C GLY A 38 -10.30 1.33 -0.26
N GLY A 39 -11.38 0.61 -0.58
CA GLY A 39 -11.48 -0.81 -0.30
C GLY A 39 -11.46 -1.77 -1.49
N LEU A 40 -11.28 -1.30 -2.73
CA LEU A 40 -11.17 -2.19 -3.88
C LEU A 40 -9.70 -2.34 -4.28
N HIS A 41 -9.26 -3.58 -4.30
CA HIS A 41 -7.92 -3.97 -4.71
C HIS A 41 -8.02 -4.95 -5.86
N ALA A 42 -7.18 -4.80 -6.87
CA ALA A 42 -7.07 -5.74 -7.97
C ALA A 42 -5.59 -6.06 -8.20
N PHE A 43 -5.29 -7.34 -8.33
CA PHE A 43 -3.94 -7.85 -8.56
C PHE A 43 -3.84 -8.27 -10.03
N VAL A 44 -2.93 -7.68 -10.76
CA VAL A 44 -2.79 -7.89 -12.21
C VAL A 44 -1.36 -8.23 -12.58
N LYS A 45 -1.20 -8.98 -13.67
CA LYS A 45 0.08 -9.25 -14.29
C LYS A 45 0.32 -8.24 -15.39
N THR A 46 1.44 -7.54 -15.40
CA THR A 46 1.80 -6.65 -16.51
C THR A 46 2.17 -7.43 -17.76
N ARG A 47 2.64 -8.66 -17.60
CA ARG A 47 2.99 -9.58 -18.68
C ARG A 47 2.37 -10.96 -18.45
N PRO A 48 1.96 -11.68 -19.52
CA PRO A 48 1.30 -12.99 -19.39
C PRO A 48 2.22 -14.10 -18.89
N ASP A 49 3.54 -13.97 -19.06
CA ASP A 49 4.57 -14.94 -18.64
C ASP A 49 4.87 -14.93 -17.14
N LEU A 50 4.42 -13.92 -16.41
CA LEU A 50 4.63 -13.84 -14.96
C LEU A 50 3.85 -14.95 -14.24
N ALA A 51 4.48 -15.61 -13.26
CA ALA A 51 3.83 -16.63 -12.44
C ALA A 51 2.72 -16.05 -11.55
N VAL A 52 3.00 -14.87 -10.96
CA VAL A 52 2.11 -14.16 -10.03
C VAL A 52 1.87 -12.71 -10.49
N PRO A 53 0.81 -12.05 -10.01
CA PRO A 53 0.63 -10.62 -10.23
C PRO A 53 1.83 -9.80 -9.73
N ASP A 54 2.21 -8.79 -10.50
CA ASP A 54 3.31 -7.88 -10.19
C ASP A 54 2.86 -6.45 -9.88
N ILE A 55 1.58 -6.14 -10.17
CA ILE A 55 0.96 -4.84 -9.86
C ILE A 55 -0.32 -5.04 -9.06
N GLU A 56 -0.48 -4.23 -8.03
CA GLU A 56 -1.75 -4.03 -7.32
C GLU A 56 -2.36 -2.69 -7.72
N PHE A 57 -3.64 -2.68 -8.05
CA PHE A 57 -4.44 -1.47 -8.17
C PHE A 57 -5.19 -1.21 -6.87
N MET A 58 -4.90 -0.10 -6.24
CA MET A 58 -5.69 0.43 -5.13
C MET A 58 -6.71 1.44 -5.68
N PHE A 59 -7.96 1.04 -5.77
CA PHE A 59 -9.05 1.93 -6.16
C PHE A 59 -9.56 2.70 -4.95
N ARG A 60 -9.64 4.02 -5.08
CA ARG A 60 -10.17 4.91 -4.04
C ARG A 60 -11.32 5.72 -4.59
N GLY A 61 -12.48 5.64 -3.93
CA GLY A 61 -13.65 6.48 -4.23
C GLY A 61 -13.53 7.92 -3.71
N LEU A 62 -12.31 8.40 -3.47
CA LEU A 62 -11.98 9.74 -3.02
C LEU A 62 -10.74 10.26 -3.73
N PRO A 63 -10.70 11.53 -4.10
CA PRO A 63 -9.47 12.15 -4.56
C PRO A 63 -8.44 12.29 -3.43
N SER A 64 -7.16 12.38 -3.78
CA SER A 64 -6.05 12.46 -2.81
C SER A 64 -6.11 13.71 -1.91
N HIS A 65 -6.78 14.77 -2.36
CA HIS A 65 -6.99 16.03 -1.62
C HIS A 65 -8.31 16.09 -0.84
N ALA A 66 -9.04 14.98 -0.72
CA ALA A 66 -10.27 14.90 0.05
C ALA A 66 -10.04 15.34 1.51
N HIS A 67 -10.99 16.10 2.04
CA HIS A 67 -10.93 16.62 3.39
C HIS A 67 -12.35 16.82 3.96
N MET A 68 -12.48 16.90 5.26
CA MET A 68 -13.74 17.33 5.88
C MET A 68 -14.02 18.79 5.54
N TRP A 69 -15.29 19.09 5.30
CA TRP A 69 -15.74 20.42 4.93
C TRP A 69 -17.01 20.83 5.71
N PHE A 70 -17.25 22.14 5.77
CA PHE A 70 -18.45 22.68 6.39
C PHE A 70 -18.83 24.03 5.74
N PRO A 71 -20.11 24.26 5.42
CA PRO A 71 -20.57 25.53 4.85
C PRO A 71 -20.10 26.73 5.69
N GLY A 72 -19.58 27.75 5.03
CA GLY A 72 -19.09 28.98 5.68
C GLY A 72 -17.67 28.89 6.27
N ILE A 73 -17.12 27.68 6.49
CA ILE A 73 -15.76 27.49 7.05
C ILE A 73 -14.80 26.96 5.98
N LYS A 74 -15.12 25.84 5.38
CA LYS A 74 -14.30 25.21 4.35
C LYS A 74 -15.16 24.65 3.22
N ARG A 75 -14.84 25.03 1.98
CA ARG A 75 -15.57 24.57 0.81
C ARG A 75 -15.39 23.06 0.60
N PRO A 76 -16.38 22.37 0.00
CA PRO A 76 -16.20 20.97 -0.40
C PRO A 76 -15.12 20.87 -1.49
N TYR A 77 -14.40 19.73 -1.49
CA TYR A 77 -13.48 19.40 -2.57
C TYR A 77 -14.23 18.97 -3.85
N VAL A 78 -13.53 19.04 -4.98
CA VAL A 78 -14.04 18.48 -6.24
C VAL A 78 -14.01 16.96 -6.12
N ASP A 79 -15.14 16.34 -6.41
CA ASP A 79 -15.29 14.90 -6.28
C ASP A 79 -14.55 14.15 -7.39
N GLY A 80 -14.19 12.90 -7.10
CA GLY A 80 -13.45 12.06 -8.03
C GLY A 80 -13.03 10.73 -7.42
N PHE A 81 -12.44 9.90 -8.25
CA PHE A 81 -11.84 8.64 -7.82
C PHE A 81 -10.36 8.58 -8.25
N GLY A 82 -9.62 7.67 -7.69
CA GLY A 82 -8.23 7.42 -8.07
C GLY A 82 -7.94 5.93 -8.14
N ILE A 83 -7.08 5.55 -9.09
CA ILE A 83 -6.51 4.21 -9.19
C ILE A 83 -5.00 4.36 -9.05
N ARG A 84 -4.44 3.78 -8.01
CA ARG A 84 -3.00 3.82 -7.76
C ARG A 84 -2.39 2.48 -8.11
N PRO A 85 -1.55 2.38 -9.14
CA PRO A 85 -0.74 1.20 -9.37
C PRO A 85 0.39 1.14 -8.33
N THR A 86 0.61 -0.03 -7.76
CA THR A 86 1.66 -0.33 -6.79
C THR A 86 2.43 -1.54 -7.25
N LEU A 87 3.75 -1.43 -7.34
CA LEU A 87 4.64 -2.53 -7.69
C LEU A 87 4.73 -3.50 -6.51
N LEU A 88 4.40 -4.79 -6.74
CA LEU A 88 4.37 -5.81 -5.70
C LEU A 88 5.74 -6.47 -5.46
N HIS A 89 6.53 -6.60 -6.50
CA HIS A 89 7.83 -7.29 -6.46
C HIS A 89 8.94 -6.37 -6.98
N PRO A 90 9.28 -5.26 -6.27
CA PRO A 90 10.38 -4.41 -6.68
C PRO A 90 11.72 -5.17 -6.59
N GLU A 91 12.54 -5.04 -7.62
CA GLU A 91 13.91 -5.58 -7.65
C GLU A 91 14.94 -4.60 -7.09
N SER A 92 14.62 -3.29 -7.09
CA SER A 92 15.48 -2.25 -6.50
C SER A 92 15.62 -2.47 -5.00
N ARG A 93 16.83 -2.25 -4.49
CA ARG A 93 17.16 -2.42 -3.06
C ARG A 93 17.65 -1.10 -2.48
N GLY A 94 17.10 -0.76 -1.33
CA GLY A 94 17.53 0.37 -0.52
C GLY A 94 18.37 -0.07 0.67
N GLU A 95 18.75 0.89 1.48
CA GLU A 95 19.56 0.64 2.68
C GLU A 95 19.22 1.62 3.79
N ILE A 96 19.49 1.21 5.02
CA ILE A 96 19.39 2.04 6.21
C ILE A 96 20.80 2.19 6.78
N LEU A 97 21.23 3.44 6.94
CA LEU A 97 22.56 3.77 7.40
C LEU A 97 22.51 4.55 8.72
N LEU A 98 23.47 4.32 9.58
CA LEU A 98 23.67 5.18 10.75
C LEU A 98 24.17 6.56 10.29
N ALA A 99 23.48 7.60 10.71
CA ALA A 99 23.87 8.98 10.45
C ALA A 99 24.79 9.53 11.57
N SER A 100 24.83 8.90 12.75
CA SER A 100 25.56 9.35 13.93
C SER A 100 25.74 8.20 14.93
N ILE A 101 26.72 8.31 15.83
CA ILE A 101 26.85 7.46 17.00
C ILE A 101 25.84 7.78 18.10
N ASP A 102 25.19 8.95 18.03
CA ASP A 102 24.09 9.33 18.94
C ASP A 102 22.80 8.60 18.51
N PRO A 103 22.28 7.64 19.32
CA PRO A 103 21.09 6.85 18.96
C PRO A 103 19.80 7.67 18.84
N ARG A 104 19.80 8.93 19.30
CA ARG A 104 18.65 9.84 19.15
C ARG A 104 18.61 10.52 17.80
N LYS A 105 19.65 10.44 17.00
CA LYS A 105 19.69 11.00 15.66
C LYS A 105 18.97 10.09 14.69
N PRO A 106 18.10 10.64 13.81
CA PRO A 106 17.43 9.84 12.78
C PRO A 106 18.43 9.11 11.90
N MET A 107 18.11 7.86 11.56
CA MET A 107 18.85 7.09 10.57
C MET A 107 18.70 7.70 9.17
N ARG A 108 19.68 7.45 8.30
CA ARG A 108 19.60 7.80 6.90
C ARG A 108 18.95 6.65 6.14
N ILE A 109 17.79 6.91 5.51
CA ILE A 109 17.05 5.94 4.70
C ILE A 109 17.30 6.27 3.23
N VAL A 110 17.80 5.31 2.47
CA VAL A 110 18.06 5.42 1.04
C VAL A 110 17.21 4.37 0.33
N TYR A 111 16.16 4.82 -0.33
CA TYR A 111 15.20 3.90 -0.97
C TYR A 111 15.72 3.29 -2.27
N ASN A 112 16.54 4.01 -3.03
CA ASN A 112 17.07 3.59 -4.33
C ASN A 112 15.98 3.14 -5.33
N PHE A 113 14.81 3.81 -5.34
CA PHE A 113 13.72 3.47 -6.26
C PHE A 113 14.18 3.49 -7.71
N PHE A 114 13.75 2.49 -8.48
CA PHE A 114 13.99 2.38 -9.92
C PHE A 114 15.47 2.30 -10.32
N THR A 115 16.31 1.72 -9.47
CA THR A 115 17.70 1.37 -9.80
C THR A 115 17.77 0.05 -10.55
N ALA A 116 16.86 -0.88 -10.29
CA ALA A 116 16.73 -2.10 -11.08
C ALA A 116 15.99 -1.82 -12.42
N PRO A 117 16.38 -2.50 -13.51
CA PRO A 117 15.88 -2.18 -14.85
C PRO A 117 14.41 -2.50 -15.08
N ASN A 118 13.83 -3.45 -14.33
CA ASN A 118 12.46 -3.93 -14.55
C ASN A 118 11.39 -3.12 -13.78
N ASP A 119 11.74 -2.46 -12.69
CA ASP A 119 10.78 -1.80 -11.80
C ASP A 119 9.98 -0.69 -12.50
N LEU A 120 10.68 0.19 -13.19
CA LEU A 120 10.06 1.34 -13.85
C LEU A 120 9.19 0.91 -15.05
N PRO A 121 9.63 0.01 -15.95
CA PRO A 121 8.77 -0.51 -17.02
C PRO A 121 7.52 -1.21 -16.52
N ALA A 122 7.61 -2.02 -15.46
CA ALA A 122 6.46 -2.70 -14.87
C ALA A 122 5.46 -1.67 -14.30
N LEU A 123 5.94 -0.67 -13.55
CA LEU A 123 5.07 0.36 -13.00
C LEU A 123 4.46 1.25 -14.09
N ARG A 124 5.18 1.54 -15.17
CA ARG A 124 4.66 2.25 -16.36
C ARG A 124 3.53 1.49 -17.02
N GLU A 125 3.68 0.18 -17.20
CA GLU A 125 2.62 -0.67 -17.73
C GLU A 125 1.41 -0.71 -16.78
N GLY A 126 1.67 -0.84 -15.48
CA GLY A 126 0.63 -0.73 -14.44
C GLY A 126 -0.13 0.61 -14.51
N PHE A 127 0.58 1.71 -14.73
CA PHE A 127 -0.02 3.03 -14.94
C PHE A 127 -0.94 3.08 -16.16
N ARG A 128 -0.50 2.52 -17.32
CA ARG A 128 -1.33 2.46 -18.52
C ARG A 128 -2.61 1.67 -18.30
N ARG A 129 -2.51 0.50 -17.69
CA ARG A 129 -3.67 -0.34 -17.37
C ARG A 129 -4.62 0.33 -16.37
N ALA A 130 -4.09 1.06 -15.38
CA ALA A 130 -4.92 1.85 -14.46
C ALA A 130 -5.70 2.93 -15.21
N ARG A 131 -5.07 3.59 -16.19
CA ARG A 131 -5.73 4.57 -17.07
C ARG A 131 -6.80 3.92 -17.94
N ASP A 132 -6.52 2.73 -18.50
CA ASP A 132 -7.49 1.97 -19.29
C ASP A 132 -8.71 1.58 -18.46
N VAL A 133 -8.51 1.11 -17.21
CA VAL A 133 -9.60 0.82 -16.27
C VAL A 133 -10.42 2.09 -16.00
N GLY A 134 -9.75 3.22 -15.71
CA GLY A 134 -10.41 4.50 -15.49
C GLY A 134 -11.23 4.99 -16.69
N ASN A 135 -10.86 4.56 -17.90
CA ASN A 135 -11.54 4.93 -19.14
C ASN A 135 -12.66 3.98 -19.57
N GLN A 136 -12.94 2.91 -18.82
CA GLN A 136 -14.02 1.97 -19.16
C GLN A 136 -15.40 2.61 -19.09
N THR A 137 -16.29 2.21 -19.99
CA THR A 137 -17.66 2.73 -20.11
C THR A 137 -18.46 2.71 -18.80
N PRO A 138 -18.38 1.69 -17.94
CA PRO A 138 -19.10 1.71 -16.66
C PRO A 138 -18.71 2.85 -15.72
N LEU A 139 -17.50 3.40 -15.86
CA LEU A 139 -17.02 4.53 -15.07
C LEU A 139 -17.34 5.90 -15.68
N GLU A 140 -17.81 5.94 -16.92
CA GLU A 140 -18.12 7.19 -17.63
C GLU A 140 -19.05 8.15 -16.87
N PRO A 141 -20.13 7.69 -16.20
CA PRO A 141 -20.99 8.58 -15.43
C PRO A 141 -20.32 9.22 -14.20
N TYR A 142 -19.16 8.70 -13.78
CA TYR A 142 -18.43 9.12 -12.58
C TYR A 142 -17.08 9.75 -12.91
N ARG A 143 -16.67 9.68 -14.19
CA ARG A 143 -15.37 10.17 -14.67
C ARG A 143 -15.50 11.62 -15.13
N GLY A 144 -14.60 12.45 -14.62
CA GLY A 144 -14.32 13.78 -15.14
C GLY A 144 -12.99 13.82 -15.92
N VAL A 145 -12.36 14.97 -15.91
CA VAL A 145 -11.03 15.17 -16.48
C VAL A 145 -9.98 14.46 -15.60
N GLU A 146 -9.01 13.81 -16.22
CA GLU A 146 -7.87 13.25 -15.50
C GLU A 146 -7.04 14.38 -14.88
N THR A 147 -6.92 14.39 -13.55
CA THR A 147 -6.25 15.46 -12.80
C THR A 147 -4.82 15.13 -12.43
N ALA A 148 -4.46 13.86 -12.38
CA ALA A 148 -3.11 13.39 -12.02
C ALA A 148 -2.77 12.09 -12.78
N PRO A 149 -1.83 12.12 -13.71
CA PRO A 149 -0.97 13.25 -14.13
C PRO A 149 -1.63 14.27 -15.05
N GLY A 150 -2.82 14.01 -15.60
CA GLY A 150 -3.49 14.76 -16.62
C GLY A 150 -3.21 14.26 -18.04
N ASP A 151 -4.07 14.65 -18.98
CA ASP A 151 -4.09 14.14 -20.36
C ASP A 151 -2.81 14.46 -21.17
N GLY A 152 -1.98 15.38 -20.71
CA GLY A 152 -0.72 15.74 -21.38
C GLY A 152 0.41 14.73 -21.21
N VAL A 153 0.31 13.79 -20.25
CA VAL A 153 1.34 12.77 -19.97
C VAL A 153 0.99 11.48 -20.71
N ARG A 154 1.61 11.24 -21.88
CA ARG A 154 1.24 10.13 -22.79
C ARG A 154 2.40 9.24 -23.19
N THR A 155 3.57 9.82 -23.47
CA THR A 155 4.75 9.06 -23.89
C THR A 155 5.40 8.32 -22.72
N ASP A 156 6.18 7.29 -23.02
CA ASP A 156 6.93 6.55 -22.02
C ASP A 156 7.82 7.46 -21.17
N ALA A 157 8.51 8.38 -21.81
CA ALA A 157 9.39 9.32 -21.14
C ALA A 157 8.63 10.25 -20.18
N GLU A 158 7.45 10.72 -20.56
CA GLU A 158 6.60 11.58 -19.72
C GLU A 158 6.03 10.81 -18.54
N ILE A 159 5.56 9.56 -18.78
CA ILE A 159 5.06 8.67 -17.74
C ILE A 159 6.18 8.34 -16.75
N ASP A 160 7.36 7.98 -17.24
CA ASP A 160 8.53 7.68 -16.41
C ASP A 160 8.95 8.89 -15.56
N ALA A 161 8.97 10.08 -16.16
CA ALA A 161 9.27 11.31 -15.43
C ALA A 161 8.21 11.60 -14.34
N TYR A 162 6.93 11.36 -14.64
CA TYR A 162 5.85 11.48 -13.67
C TYR A 162 6.01 10.46 -12.53
N ILE A 163 6.23 9.19 -12.84
CA ILE A 163 6.45 8.13 -11.85
C ILE A 163 7.63 8.48 -10.94
N ARG A 164 8.79 8.83 -11.51
CA ARG A 164 9.99 9.18 -10.72
C ARG A 164 9.76 10.36 -9.76
N ARG A 165 8.94 11.32 -10.15
CA ARG A 165 8.62 12.51 -9.34
C ARG A 165 7.60 12.22 -8.24
N THR A 166 6.68 11.27 -8.45
CA THR A 166 5.51 11.08 -7.59
C THR A 166 5.48 9.75 -6.86
N ALA A 167 6.37 8.80 -7.21
CA ALA A 167 6.43 7.51 -6.53
C ALA A 167 6.82 7.70 -5.06
N ILE A 168 6.12 6.97 -4.23
CA ILE A 168 6.37 6.91 -2.79
C ILE A 168 6.33 5.45 -2.34
N THR A 169 6.90 5.17 -1.18
CA THR A 169 6.73 3.86 -0.55
C THR A 169 5.25 3.59 -0.25
N ALA A 170 4.83 2.33 -0.39
CA ALA A 170 3.50 1.88 0.06
C ALA A 170 3.47 1.61 1.59
N HIS A 171 4.48 2.08 2.33
CA HIS A 171 4.67 1.84 3.77
C HIS A 171 4.90 0.35 4.11
N HIS A 172 5.50 -0.38 3.17
CA HIS A 172 5.84 -1.80 3.32
C HIS A 172 7.36 -2.06 3.21
N PRO A 173 8.26 -1.26 3.85
CA PRO A 173 9.68 -1.58 3.84
C PRO A 173 9.91 -2.87 4.62
N CYS A 174 10.78 -3.74 4.08
CA CYS A 174 11.15 -5.01 4.68
C CYS A 174 12.60 -5.38 4.33
N GLY A 175 13.13 -6.43 4.94
CA GLY A 175 14.38 -7.05 4.50
C GLY A 175 15.68 -6.45 5.05
N THR A 176 15.66 -5.37 5.82
CA THR A 176 16.91 -4.76 6.36
C THR A 176 17.62 -5.59 7.42
N CYS A 177 16.92 -6.57 8.01
CA CYS A 177 17.47 -7.59 8.90
C CYS A 177 17.04 -8.99 8.42
N ALA A 178 17.11 -9.26 7.12
CA ALA A 178 16.57 -10.47 6.51
C ALA A 178 17.01 -11.76 7.19
N MET A 179 16.08 -12.71 7.33
CA MET A 179 16.42 -14.09 7.67
C MET A 179 16.94 -14.84 6.44
N GLY A 180 17.72 -15.86 6.65
CA GLY A 180 18.21 -16.72 5.56
C GLY A 180 19.73 -16.91 5.56
N PRO A 181 20.28 -17.68 4.60
CA PRO A 181 21.72 -18.01 4.57
C PRO A 181 22.60 -16.75 4.57
N ASP A 182 22.27 -15.79 3.71
CA ASP A 182 23.02 -14.55 3.51
C ASP A 182 22.50 -13.39 4.38
N GLY A 183 21.41 -13.61 5.13
CA GLY A 183 20.81 -12.60 6.00
C GLY A 183 21.45 -12.52 7.38
N VAL A 184 21.07 -11.50 8.15
CA VAL A 184 21.53 -11.28 9.53
C VAL A 184 20.88 -12.22 10.54
N LEU A 185 19.72 -12.81 10.21
CA LEU A 185 18.95 -13.67 11.11
C LEU A 185 18.98 -15.14 10.69
N ASP A 186 18.92 -16.01 11.68
CA ASP A 186 18.59 -17.41 11.49
C ASP A 186 17.07 -17.64 11.33
N PRO A 187 16.61 -18.89 11.03
CA PRO A 187 15.18 -19.18 10.92
C PRO A 187 14.36 -18.97 12.20
N ASP A 188 15.02 -18.93 13.37
CA ASP A 188 14.41 -18.65 14.66
C ASP A 188 14.45 -17.15 15.01
N LEU A 189 14.77 -16.29 14.04
CA LEU A 189 14.85 -14.83 14.16
C LEU A 189 15.94 -14.35 15.13
N LYS A 190 16.94 -15.18 15.42
CA LYS A 190 18.11 -14.79 16.22
C LYS A 190 19.14 -14.09 15.34
N VAL A 191 19.76 -13.05 15.89
CA VAL A 191 20.86 -12.37 15.21
C VAL A 191 22.09 -13.28 15.21
N LYS A 192 22.61 -13.59 14.03
CA LYS A 192 23.80 -14.43 13.88
C LYS A 192 25.03 -13.77 14.54
N GLY A 193 25.76 -14.53 15.33
CA GLY A 193 26.96 -14.06 16.01
C GLY A 193 26.72 -13.19 17.25
N VAL A 194 25.46 -13.00 17.67
CA VAL A 194 25.09 -12.26 18.88
C VAL A 194 24.14 -13.10 19.73
N GLU A 195 24.56 -13.38 20.97
CA GLU A 195 23.73 -14.15 21.89
C GLU A 195 22.59 -13.31 22.48
N GLY A 196 21.40 -13.92 22.65
CA GLY A 196 20.29 -13.32 23.36
C GLY A 196 19.51 -12.25 22.58
N LEU A 197 19.86 -11.98 21.30
CA LEU A 197 19.22 -10.94 20.49
C LEU A 197 18.38 -11.55 19.35
N ARG A 198 17.17 -11.02 19.19
CA ARG A 198 16.26 -11.32 18.07
C ARG A 198 15.71 -10.04 17.43
N VAL A 199 15.32 -10.16 16.15
CA VAL A 199 14.55 -9.12 15.45
C VAL A 199 13.27 -9.76 14.95
N VAL A 200 12.11 -9.18 15.33
CA VAL A 200 10.77 -9.72 15.05
C VAL A 200 9.88 -8.62 14.51
N ASP A 201 10.10 -8.24 13.28
CA ASP A 201 9.30 -7.26 12.54
C ASP A 201 9.47 -7.46 11.02
N ALA A 202 8.92 -6.58 10.20
CA ALA A 202 9.01 -6.67 8.75
C ALA A 202 10.44 -6.68 8.22
N SER A 203 11.42 -6.14 8.96
CA SER A 203 12.83 -6.15 8.54
C SER A 203 13.41 -7.56 8.45
N SER A 204 12.84 -8.51 9.18
CA SER A 204 13.27 -9.92 9.18
C SER A 204 12.80 -10.71 7.96
N MET A 205 11.85 -10.17 7.16
CA MET A 205 11.37 -10.83 5.93
C MET A 205 12.49 -10.82 4.87
N PRO A 206 12.77 -11.95 4.21
CA PRO A 206 13.81 -12.01 3.17
C PRO A 206 13.41 -11.25 1.91
N ASP A 207 12.12 -11.18 1.60
CA ASP A 207 11.55 -10.41 0.50
C ASP A 207 10.13 -9.98 0.84
N ILE A 208 9.58 -9.05 0.05
CA ILE A 208 8.21 -8.57 0.21
C ILE A 208 7.23 -9.62 -0.31
N VAL A 209 6.11 -9.79 0.41
CA VAL A 209 5.02 -10.66 -0.05
C VAL A 209 4.16 -9.97 -1.11
N SER A 210 3.43 -10.75 -1.91
CA SER A 210 2.59 -10.28 -3.03
C SER A 210 1.34 -9.48 -2.60
N ALA A 211 1.28 -8.98 -1.36
CA ALA A 211 0.17 -8.24 -0.79
C ALA A 211 0.63 -7.34 0.36
N HIS A 212 -0.33 -6.80 1.12
CA HIS A 212 -0.03 -6.01 2.31
C HIS A 212 0.65 -6.85 3.40
N ILE A 213 1.78 -6.36 3.92
CA ILE A 213 2.66 -7.13 4.82
C ILE A 213 2.11 -7.33 6.24
N ASN A 214 1.09 -6.58 6.66
CA ASN A 214 0.65 -6.55 8.07
C ASN A 214 0.23 -7.93 8.59
N ALA A 215 -0.53 -8.71 7.81
CA ALA A 215 -0.95 -10.05 8.22
C ALA A 215 0.26 -10.99 8.37
N CYS A 216 1.24 -10.88 7.49
CA CYS A 216 2.48 -11.64 7.56
C CYS A 216 3.29 -11.28 8.82
N VAL A 217 3.41 -9.99 9.12
CA VAL A 217 4.11 -9.50 10.33
C VAL A 217 3.42 -9.99 11.60
N LEU A 218 2.09 -9.96 11.67
CA LEU A 218 1.34 -10.49 12.80
C LEU A 218 1.58 -12.00 12.99
N MET A 219 1.53 -12.77 11.91
CA MET A 219 1.82 -14.21 11.93
C MET A 219 3.25 -14.50 12.44
N MET A 220 4.22 -13.73 11.95
CA MET A 220 5.62 -13.85 12.39
C MET A 220 5.77 -13.51 13.88
N ALA A 221 5.11 -12.48 14.37
CA ALA A 221 5.14 -12.07 15.77
C ALA A 221 4.53 -13.14 16.70
N GLU A 222 3.40 -13.74 16.32
CA GLU A 222 2.78 -14.85 17.06
C GLU A 222 3.71 -16.05 17.12
N LYS A 223 4.25 -16.48 15.97
CA LYS A 223 5.21 -17.59 15.93
C LYS A 223 6.45 -17.32 16.76
N ALA A 224 7.02 -16.13 16.66
CA ALA A 224 8.19 -15.73 17.46
C ALA A 224 7.88 -15.72 18.96
N SER A 225 6.68 -15.27 19.36
CA SER A 225 6.23 -15.32 20.74
C SER A 225 6.23 -16.75 21.31
N ASP A 226 5.76 -17.72 20.53
CA ASP A 226 5.76 -19.13 20.95
C ASP A 226 7.17 -19.69 21.04
N ILE A 227 8.04 -19.39 20.08
CA ILE A 227 9.47 -19.77 20.13
C ILE A 227 10.16 -19.20 21.38
N ILE A 228 9.98 -17.91 21.67
CA ILE A 228 10.57 -17.24 22.84
C ILE A 228 10.08 -17.86 24.16
N ARG A 229 8.83 -18.29 24.21
CA ARG A 229 8.21 -18.90 25.38
C ARG A 229 8.47 -20.42 25.49
N GLY A 230 9.17 -21.02 24.53
CA GLY A 230 9.39 -22.47 24.47
C GLY A 230 8.13 -23.29 24.27
N ARG A 231 7.10 -22.71 23.63
CA ARG A 231 5.85 -23.42 23.30
C ARG A 231 6.03 -24.32 22.09
N ALA A 232 5.33 -25.46 22.10
CA ALA A 232 5.29 -26.32 20.93
C ALA A 232 4.65 -25.60 19.74
N PRO A 233 5.17 -25.81 18.50
CA PRO A 233 4.52 -25.29 17.30
C PRO A 233 3.07 -25.78 17.19
N LEU A 234 2.20 -24.93 16.66
CA LEU A 234 0.86 -25.33 16.28
C LEU A 234 0.92 -26.45 15.21
N PRO A 235 0.01 -27.42 15.24
CA PRO A 235 -0.07 -28.42 14.19
C PRO A 235 -0.30 -27.75 12.82
N ALA A 236 0.23 -28.35 11.76
CA ALA A 236 -0.01 -27.88 10.41
C ALA A 236 -1.52 -27.87 10.10
N ALA A 237 -2.00 -26.79 9.51
CA ALA A 237 -3.39 -26.73 9.06
C ALA A 237 -3.61 -27.82 7.98
N THR A 238 -4.60 -28.70 8.20
CA THR A 238 -5.02 -29.70 7.24
C THR A 238 -6.25 -29.19 6.50
N GLY A 239 -6.20 -29.11 5.17
CA GLY A 239 -7.36 -28.78 4.35
C GLY A 239 -7.43 -27.35 3.81
N VAL A 240 -6.28 -26.70 3.61
CA VAL A 240 -6.17 -25.44 2.86
C VAL A 240 -5.75 -25.74 1.43
#